data_9af4a8330ffbf628652d6207c801f5e2
#
_entry.id   9af4a8330ffbf628652d6207c801f5e2
#
_cell.length_a   1.000
_cell.length_b   1.000
_cell.length_c   1.000
_cell.angle_alpha   90.00
_cell.angle_beta   90.00
_cell.angle_gamma   90.00
#
_symmetry.space_group_name_H-M   'P 1'
#
loop_
_entity.id
_entity.type
_entity.pdbx_description
1 polymer ?
#
loop_
_entity_poly.entity_id
_entity_poly.type
_entity_poly.pdbx_seq_one_letter_code
_entity_poly.pdbx_strand_id
1 'polypeptide(L)'
;RRQRQMCIRDSVYTDEVTFEGDIDHLTVYHFKPDYMLDNLRSNNYICHLSVFSAALLAKVGGNERAEFNGSQDYDLYLRLTEQAEKIVHIPHLLYYWRSSPASVASNISAKTYCLEAAMKALRAHYDRMGVPVDAVTMVPNTPGFYKTDYTITKPGRVSVLIPSCDHSSDLRTCVESICRKSTYEDLEIIVIENNSREPATFRCYEQLQKEHPDSLHVLTWQGTGFNYSALNNFGARAATGEYLLLLNNDTEVISPRWMEEMVMYAQQDRVGCVGAKLLYPDDTIQHAGVGFGIGGVAGHLHKYYPASSDGYMGRLNYVQDVYADTAACLLIRKEIYDEVGGLDESYAVAFNDVDFCVRVRQAGYTNVFTPFAQLYHYESK
;
A
#
# COMPACT_ATOMS: atom_id res chain seq x y z
N ARG A 1 10.28 37.49 -27.34
CA ARG A 1 8.99 36.90 -26.86
C ARG A 1 9.30 35.44 -26.54
N ARG A 2 9.63 35.09 -25.26
CA ARG A 2 9.63 33.72 -24.81
C ARG A 2 8.19 33.22 -24.86
N GLN A 3 7.89 32.31 -25.78
CA GLN A 3 6.68 31.50 -25.69
C GLN A 3 6.71 30.81 -24.32
N ARG A 4 5.83 31.19 -23.41
CA ARG A 4 5.47 30.37 -22.28
C ARG A 4 4.88 29.11 -22.89
N GLN A 5 5.63 28.02 -22.87
CA GLN A 5 5.04 26.70 -22.97
C GLN A 5 4.05 26.62 -21.80
N MET A 6 2.79 26.85 -22.09
CA MET A 6 1.72 26.50 -21.16
C MET A 6 1.84 24.99 -20.97
N CYS A 7 2.32 24.58 -19.80
CA CYS A 7 2.15 23.19 -19.39
C CYS A 7 0.67 22.88 -19.55
N ILE A 8 0.32 22.05 -20.52
CA ILE A 8 -1.04 21.57 -20.73
C ILE A 8 -1.43 20.85 -19.45
N ARG A 9 -2.35 21.42 -18.69
CA ARG A 9 -2.97 20.80 -17.52
C ARG A 9 -4.28 20.23 -18.01
N ASP A 10 -4.35 18.92 -18.13
CA ASP A 10 -5.53 18.28 -18.71
C ASP A 10 -6.64 18.14 -17.69
N SER A 11 -6.29 17.91 -16.41
CA SER A 11 -7.23 17.79 -15.31
C SER A 11 -6.65 18.42 -14.05
N VAL A 12 -7.51 19.11 -13.31
CA VAL A 12 -7.19 19.76 -12.03
C VAL A 12 -8.28 19.43 -11.03
N TYR A 13 -7.93 19.14 -9.79
CA TYR A 13 -8.89 19.00 -8.70
C TYR A 13 -8.39 19.71 -7.44
N THR A 14 -9.31 19.95 -6.50
CA THR A 14 -9.07 20.74 -5.29
C THR A 14 -9.53 20.00 -4.04
N ASP A 15 -9.11 20.51 -2.88
CA ASP A 15 -9.68 20.10 -1.60
C ASP A 15 -11.12 20.63 -1.45
N GLU A 16 -11.87 20.00 -0.55
CA GLU A 16 -13.25 20.36 -0.25
C GLU A 16 -13.54 20.37 1.24
N VAL A 17 -14.60 21.06 1.61
CA VAL A 17 -15.15 21.05 2.97
C VAL A 17 -16.66 20.96 2.91
N THR A 18 -17.26 20.15 3.78
CA THR A 18 -18.72 20.11 3.93
C THR A 18 -19.20 21.12 4.97
N PHE A 19 -20.42 21.60 4.80
CA PHE A 19 -21.06 22.48 5.76
C PHE A 19 -22.56 22.16 5.90
N GLU A 20 -23.13 22.47 7.06
CA GLU A 20 -24.54 22.28 7.36
C GLU A 20 -25.24 23.62 7.59
N GLY A 21 -26.40 23.80 6.96
CA GLY A 21 -27.18 25.04 7.06
C GLY A 21 -26.47 26.25 6.48
N ASP A 22 -25.66 26.93 7.27
CA ASP A 22 -24.84 28.09 6.90
C ASP A 22 -23.40 27.73 6.62
N ILE A 23 -22.74 28.46 5.73
CA ILE A 23 -21.34 28.27 5.34
C ILE A 23 -20.36 28.45 6.50
N ASP A 24 -20.77 29.09 7.57
CA ASP A 24 -19.97 29.25 8.79
C ASP A 24 -19.96 27.98 9.67
N HIS A 25 -20.80 26.98 9.37
CA HIS A 25 -20.85 25.69 10.08
C HIS A 25 -20.15 24.58 9.28
N LEU A 26 -18.83 24.65 9.22
CA LEU A 26 -18.00 23.65 8.55
C LEU A 26 -17.95 22.35 9.35
N THR A 27 -18.09 21.20 8.69
CA THR A 27 -18.18 19.88 9.34
C THR A 27 -17.02 18.96 9.02
N VAL A 28 -16.79 18.60 7.76
CA VAL A 28 -15.75 17.66 7.36
C VAL A 28 -14.82 18.31 6.36
N TYR A 29 -13.53 18.33 6.70
CA TYR A 29 -12.46 18.78 5.82
C TYR A 29 -11.89 17.59 5.07
N HIS A 30 -11.88 17.65 3.74
CA HIS A 30 -11.27 16.65 2.90
C HIS A 30 -10.02 17.22 2.21
N PHE A 31 -8.88 17.05 2.86
CA PHE A 31 -7.56 17.32 2.27
C PHE A 31 -7.13 16.11 1.44
N LYS A 32 -7.11 16.29 0.15
CA LYS A 32 -6.86 15.21 -0.81
C LYS A 32 -5.36 15.04 -1.03
N PRO A 33 -4.90 13.83 -1.37
CA PRO A 33 -3.52 13.64 -1.84
C PRO A 33 -3.35 14.19 -3.27
N ASP A 34 -2.11 14.32 -3.71
CA ASP A 34 -1.81 14.38 -5.14
C ASP A 34 -2.39 13.16 -5.86
N TYR A 35 -2.41 13.18 -7.20
CA TYR A 35 -3.00 12.08 -7.96
C TYR A 35 -2.34 10.76 -7.62
N MET A 36 -3.15 9.83 -7.14
CA MET A 36 -2.79 8.50 -6.70
C MET A 36 -3.75 7.48 -7.30
N LEU A 37 -3.22 6.60 -8.16
CA LEU A 37 -4.06 5.69 -8.95
C LEU A 37 -4.77 4.65 -8.08
N ASP A 38 -4.07 4.05 -7.12
CA ASP A 38 -4.68 3.02 -6.27
C ASP A 38 -5.69 3.61 -5.28
N ASN A 39 -5.49 4.87 -4.86
CA ASN A 39 -6.51 5.62 -4.12
C ASN A 39 -7.77 5.80 -4.98
N LEU A 40 -7.62 6.23 -6.25
CA LEU A 40 -8.76 6.42 -7.15
C LEU A 40 -9.46 5.09 -7.46
N ARG A 41 -8.73 4.00 -7.57
CA ARG A 41 -9.29 2.65 -7.74
C ARG A 41 -9.99 2.11 -6.49
N SER A 42 -9.74 2.72 -5.34
CA SER A 42 -10.34 2.34 -4.06
C SER A 42 -11.51 3.22 -3.65
N ASN A 43 -11.56 4.47 -4.10
CA ASN A 43 -12.67 5.40 -3.85
C ASN A 43 -12.63 6.61 -4.78
N ASN A 44 -13.77 7.27 -4.96
CA ASN A 44 -13.89 8.48 -5.77
C ASN A 44 -13.44 9.73 -4.98
N TYR A 45 -12.16 9.84 -4.62
CA TYR A 45 -11.67 10.94 -3.80
C TYR A 45 -11.52 12.27 -4.55
N ILE A 46 -11.45 12.24 -5.90
CA ILE A 46 -11.24 13.45 -6.71
C ILE A 46 -12.47 14.38 -6.68
N CYS A 47 -13.68 13.84 -6.59
CA CYS A 47 -14.98 14.40 -6.99
C CYS A 47 -15.13 15.92 -6.91
N HIS A 48 -15.16 16.66 -5.88
CA HIS A 48 -15.42 18.12 -5.92
C HIS A 48 -14.19 18.94 -5.47
N LEU A 49 -13.76 19.99 -6.14
CA LEU A 49 -14.08 20.49 -7.48
C LEU A 49 -13.08 19.91 -8.47
N SER A 50 -13.56 19.52 -9.66
CA SER A 50 -12.70 19.09 -10.76
C SER A 50 -12.90 19.96 -11.99
N VAL A 51 -11.80 20.31 -12.66
CA VAL A 51 -11.78 21.06 -13.92
C VAL A 51 -10.90 20.30 -14.91
N PHE A 52 -11.41 20.07 -16.11
CA PHE A 52 -10.70 19.37 -17.18
C PHE A 52 -10.89 20.05 -18.52
N SER A 53 -9.97 19.82 -19.44
CA SER A 53 -10.04 20.43 -20.76
C SER A 53 -11.17 19.84 -21.60
N ALA A 54 -11.81 20.66 -22.43
CA ALA A 54 -12.83 20.18 -23.38
C ALA A 54 -12.24 19.16 -24.38
N ALA A 55 -10.96 19.29 -24.72
CA ALA A 55 -10.26 18.34 -25.57
C ALA A 55 -10.12 16.98 -24.91
N LEU A 56 -9.77 16.92 -23.62
CA LEU A 56 -9.71 15.67 -22.86
C LEU A 56 -11.09 15.04 -22.74
N LEU A 57 -12.14 15.83 -22.44
CA LEU A 57 -13.52 15.34 -22.40
C LEU A 57 -13.94 14.71 -23.73
N ALA A 58 -13.63 15.37 -24.85
CA ALA A 58 -13.94 14.84 -26.18
C ALA A 58 -13.16 13.53 -26.48
N LYS A 59 -11.88 13.45 -26.05
CA LYS A 59 -11.03 12.28 -26.22
C LYS A 59 -11.59 11.04 -25.51
N VAL A 60 -12.21 11.22 -24.33
CA VAL A 60 -12.78 10.11 -23.56
C VAL A 60 -14.24 9.77 -23.93
N GLY A 61 -14.76 10.34 -25.01
CA GLY A 61 -16.10 10.04 -25.52
C GLY A 61 -17.22 10.85 -24.87
N GLY A 62 -16.88 12.00 -24.29
CA GLY A 62 -17.87 12.93 -23.73
C GLY A 62 -18.21 12.67 -22.27
N ASN A 63 -19.31 13.26 -21.84
CA ASN A 63 -19.74 13.34 -20.46
C ASN A 63 -20.36 12.03 -19.95
N GLU A 64 -21.37 12.12 -19.15
CA GLU A 64 -22.03 11.06 -18.41
C GLU A 64 -22.59 9.95 -19.33
N ARG A 65 -22.51 8.72 -18.84
CA ARG A 65 -23.09 7.53 -19.46
C ARG A 65 -24.16 6.96 -18.52
N ALA A 66 -25.38 6.79 -19.03
CA ALA A 66 -26.54 6.37 -18.26
C ALA A 66 -26.38 5.03 -17.53
N GLU A 67 -25.52 4.17 -18.04
CA GLU A 67 -25.22 2.86 -17.43
C GLU A 67 -24.49 2.95 -16.08
N PHE A 68 -23.95 4.13 -15.73
CA PHE A 68 -23.27 4.43 -14.47
C PHE A 68 -24.04 5.43 -13.59
N ASN A 69 -25.35 5.60 -13.84
CA ASN A 69 -26.18 6.49 -13.03
C ASN A 69 -26.04 6.20 -11.54
N GLY A 70 -25.76 7.26 -10.77
CA GLY A 70 -25.47 7.20 -9.34
C GLY A 70 -23.97 7.23 -9.00
N SER A 71 -23.08 6.92 -9.98
CA SER A 71 -21.63 7.05 -9.89
C SER A 71 -21.03 7.46 -11.26
N GLN A 72 -21.78 8.26 -12.02
CA GLN A 72 -21.39 8.74 -13.34
C GLN A 72 -20.15 9.63 -13.32
N ASP A 73 -19.94 10.36 -12.25
CA ASP A 73 -18.75 11.18 -12.01
C ASP A 73 -17.51 10.28 -11.80
N TYR A 74 -17.65 9.17 -11.09
CA TYR A 74 -16.55 8.23 -10.88
C TYR A 74 -16.10 7.57 -12.20
N ASP A 75 -17.07 7.10 -13.03
CA ASP A 75 -16.74 6.62 -14.39
C ASP A 75 -16.03 7.69 -15.22
N LEU A 76 -16.52 8.94 -15.14
CA LEU A 76 -15.90 10.05 -15.86
C LEU A 76 -14.46 10.28 -15.40
N TYR A 77 -14.19 10.34 -14.08
CA TYR A 77 -12.84 10.56 -13.57
C TYR A 77 -11.89 9.40 -13.92
N LEU A 78 -12.34 8.17 -13.85
CA LEU A 78 -11.53 7.02 -14.30
C LEU A 78 -11.14 7.19 -15.77
N ARG A 79 -12.10 7.50 -16.68
CA ARG A 79 -11.80 7.73 -18.10
C ARG A 79 -10.88 8.93 -18.34
N LEU A 80 -11.10 10.04 -17.63
CA LEU A 80 -10.26 11.24 -17.77
C LEU A 80 -8.83 10.94 -17.34
N THR A 81 -8.63 10.26 -16.20
CA THR A 81 -7.29 9.95 -15.68
C THR A 81 -6.55 8.90 -16.50
N GLU A 82 -7.26 8.01 -17.21
CA GLU A 82 -6.68 7.07 -18.19
C GLU A 82 -6.01 7.78 -19.37
N GLN A 83 -6.46 8.98 -19.73
CA GLN A 83 -6.07 9.66 -20.96
C GLN A 83 -5.37 11.02 -20.73
N ALA A 84 -5.35 11.48 -19.48
CA ALA A 84 -4.71 12.74 -19.11
C ALA A 84 -3.19 12.62 -19.15
N GLU A 85 -2.52 13.61 -19.73
CA GLU A 85 -1.06 13.72 -19.68
C GLU A 85 -0.59 14.30 -18.35
N LYS A 86 -1.39 15.17 -17.74
CA LYS A 86 -1.06 15.81 -16.47
C LYS A 86 -2.29 16.09 -15.62
N ILE A 87 -2.34 15.46 -14.47
CA ILE A 87 -3.34 15.68 -13.42
C ILE A 87 -2.68 16.52 -12.31
N VAL A 88 -3.35 17.59 -11.86
CA VAL A 88 -2.81 18.52 -10.88
C VAL A 88 -3.77 18.66 -9.71
N HIS A 89 -3.27 18.42 -8.51
CA HIS A 89 -3.96 18.77 -7.27
C HIS A 89 -3.61 20.22 -6.87
N ILE A 90 -4.62 20.99 -6.48
CA ILE A 90 -4.47 22.30 -5.85
C ILE A 90 -4.86 22.14 -4.38
N PRO A 91 -3.90 22.13 -3.43
CA PRO A 91 -4.14 21.83 -2.03
C PRO A 91 -4.77 23.04 -1.31
N HIS A 92 -5.93 23.43 -1.76
CA HIS A 92 -6.73 24.52 -1.21
C HIS A 92 -8.20 24.13 -1.17
N LEU A 93 -8.92 24.52 -0.10
CA LEU A 93 -10.34 24.35 0.06
C LEU A 93 -11.09 25.33 -0.87
N LEU A 94 -11.32 24.91 -2.11
CA LEU A 94 -11.98 25.73 -3.12
C LEU A 94 -13.42 25.28 -3.41
N TYR A 95 -13.90 24.23 -2.75
CA TYR A 95 -15.26 23.74 -2.85
C TYR A 95 -15.89 23.58 -1.48
N TYR A 96 -17.03 24.23 -1.30
CA TYR A 96 -17.85 24.17 -0.09
C TYR A 96 -19.12 23.39 -0.42
N TRP A 97 -19.19 22.17 0.06
CA TRP A 97 -20.29 21.26 -0.22
C TRP A 97 -21.34 21.32 0.87
N ARG A 98 -22.54 21.80 0.49
CA ARG A 98 -23.67 21.82 1.42
C ARG A 98 -24.18 20.42 1.69
N SER A 99 -24.10 19.96 2.93
CA SER A 99 -24.72 18.72 3.39
C SER A 99 -26.24 18.88 3.40
N SER A 100 -26.95 17.87 2.88
CA SER A 100 -28.41 17.83 2.89
C SER A 100 -28.86 16.42 3.31
N PRO A 101 -29.87 16.29 4.19
CA PRO A 101 -30.42 14.98 4.56
C PRO A 101 -30.93 14.15 3.37
N ALA A 102 -31.30 14.82 2.26
CA ALA A 102 -31.74 14.18 1.02
C ALA A 102 -30.60 13.78 0.07
N SER A 103 -29.37 14.17 0.40
CA SER A 103 -28.18 13.88 -0.41
C SER A 103 -27.86 12.38 -0.46
N VAL A 104 -27.28 11.92 -1.58
CA VAL A 104 -26.75 10.54 -1.70
C VAL A 104 -25.66 10.30 -0.66
N ALA A 105 -24.82 11.29 -0.42
CA ALA A 105 -23.71 11.21 0.53
C ALA A 105 -24.16 11.04 1.99
N SER A 106 -25.35 11.55 2.37
CA SER A 106 -25.86 11.42 3.74
C SER A 106 -26.54 10.07 4.03
N ASN A 107 -26.88 9.29 2.99
CA ASN A 107 -27.52 7.97 3.14
C ASN A 107 -27.10 7.01 2.01
N ILE A 108 -25.81 6.78 1.88
CA ILE A 108 -25.23 5.96 0.80
C ILE A 108 -25.67 4.49 0.92
N SER A 109 -25.86 3.98 2.14
CA SER A 109 -26.30 2.60 2.36
C SER A 109 -27.75 2.33 1.91
N ALA A 110 -28.60 3.36 1.85
CA ALA A 110 -29.96 3.23 1.32
C ALA A 110 -30.02 3.27 -0.22
N LYS A 111 -28.88 3.56 -0.90
CA LYS A 111 -28.79 3.71 -2.36
C LYS A 111 -27.79 2.73 -2.94
N THR A 112 -28.03 1.43 -2.74
CA THR A 112 -27.13 0.34 -3.19
C THR A 112 -26.80 0.40 -4.67
N TYR A 113 -27.72 0.92 -5.51
CA TYR A 113 -27.48 1.08 -6.94
C TYR A 113 -26.25 1.97 -7.26
N CYS A 114 -25.96 2.98 -6.42
CA CYS A 114 -24.79 3.83 -6.60
C CYS A 114 -23.49 3.03 -6.37
N LEU A 115 -23.48 2.15 -5.36
CA LEU A 115 -22.34 1.29 -5.05
C LEU A 115 -22.10 0.27 -6.16
N GLU A 116 -23.17 -0.32 -6.70
CA GLU A 116 -23.10 -1.25 -7.84
C GLU A 116 -22.61 -0.52 -9.11
N ALA A 117 -23.09 0.70 -9.37
CA ALA A 117 -22.63 1.52 -10.50
C ALA A 117 -21.14 1.86 -10.39
N ALA A 118 -20.63 2.15 -9.18
CA ALA A 118 -19.22 2.40 -8.94
C ALA A 118 -18.36 1.16 -9.19
N MET A 119 -18.77 -0.01 -8.68
CA MET A 119 -18.07 -1.27 -8.96
C MET A 119 -18.08 -1.61 -10.46
N LYS A 120 -19.19 -1.32 -11.15
CA LYS A 120 -19.29 -1.46 -12.60
C LYS A 120 -18.33 -0.49 -13.34
N ALA A 121 -18.21 0.77 -12.86
CA ALA A 121 -17.29 1.73 -13.42
C ALA A 121 -15.82 1.29 -13.27
N LEU A 122 -15.47 0.72 -12.10
CA LEU A 122 -14.15 0.14 -11.85
C LEU A 122 -13.85 -1.05 -12.77
N ARG A 123 -14.78 -1.99 -12.93
CA ARG A 123 -14.61 -3.11 -13.88
C ARG A 123 -14.40 -2.61 -15.30
N ALA A 124 -15.23 -1.67 -15.76
CA ALA A 124 -15.08 -1.07 -17.07
C ALA A 124 -13.74 -0.31 -17.25
N HIS A 125 -13.22 0.28 -16.17
CA HIS A 125 -11.86 0.86 -16.15
C HIS A 125 -10.80 -0.21 -16.37
N TYR A 126 -10.84 -1.31 -15.63
CA TYR A 126 -9.88 -2.41 -15.78
C TYR A 126 -9.93 -3.04 -17.17
N ASP A 127 -11.14 -3.24 -17.71
CA ASP A 127 -11.32 -3.75 -19.07
C ASP A 127 -10.65 -2.83 -20.11
N ARG A 128 -10.85 -1.51 -20.01
CA ARG A 128 -10.22 -0.52 -20.91
C ARG A 128 -8.71 -0.50 -20.80
N MET A 129 -8.20 -0.70 -19.58
CA MET A 129 -6.76 -0.68 -19.31
C MET A 129 -6.09 -2.05 -19.57
N GLY A 130 -6.84 -3.09 -19.89
CA GLY A 130 -6.34 -4.45 -20.08
C GLY A 130 -5.75 -5.05 -18.80
N VAL A 131 -6.25 -4.64 -17.63
CA VAL A 131 -5.79 -5.11 -16.33
C VAL A 131 -6.67 -6.27 -15.86
N PRO A 132 -6.16 -7.50 -15.74
CA PRO A 132 -6.95 -8.64 -15.30
C PRO A 132 -7.27 -8.53 -13.80
N VAL A 133 -8.56 -8.72 -13.48
CA VAL A 133 -9.09 -8.70 -12.11
C VAL A 133 -10.03 -9.86 -11.88
N ASP A 134 -9.91 -10.53 -10.74
CA ASP A 134 -10.79 -11.62 -10.34
C ASP A 134 -12.09 -11.05 -9.74
N ALA A 135 -11.98 -9.99 -8.94
CA ALA A 135 -13.15 -9.36 -8.34
C ALA A 135 -12.94 -7.86 -8.07
N VAL A 136 -14.05 -7.13 -8.09
CA VAL A 136 -14.17 -5.78 -7.49
C VAL A 136 -15.31 -5.86 -6.50
N THR A 137 -15.04 -5.61 -5.24
CA THR A 137 -15.97 -5.72 -4.13
C THR A 137 -16.00 -4.44 -3.30
N MET A 138 -17.07 -4.23 -2.58
CA MET A 138 -17.12 -3.18 -1.56
C MET A 138 -16.40 -3.66 -0.30
N VAL A 139 -15.62 -2.78 0.31
CA VAL A 139 -15.01 -3.07 1.62
C VAL A 139 -16.11 -3.23 2.67
N PRO A 140 -16.12 -4.30 3.46
CA PRO A 140 -17.16 -4.54 4.46
C PRO A 140 -17.35 -3.35 5.42
N ASN A 141 -18.59 -2.97 5.67
CA ASN A 141 -19.01 -1.89 6.58
C ASN A 141 -18.51 -0.48 6.22
N THR A 142 -17.88 -0.30 5.06
CA THR A 142 -17.36 0.99 4.60
C THR A 142 -17.89 1.32 3.20
N PRO A 143 -19.15 1.72 3.07
CA PRO A 143 -19.75 2.01 1.77
C PRO A 143 -19.03 3.17 1.06
N GLY A 144 -18.76 2.96 -0.23
CA GLY A 144 -18.00 3.92 -1.05
C GLY A 144 -16.51 3.63 -1.13
N PHE A 145 -16.03 2.61 -0.40
CA PHE A 145 -14.67 2.09 -0.54
C PHE A 145 -14.68 0.72 -1.20
N TYR A 146 -13.76 0.50 -2.11
CA TYR A 146 -13.72 -0.70 -2.96
C TYR A 146 -12.37 -1.39 -2.82
N LYS A 147 -12.43 -2.72 -2.86
CA LYS A 147 -11.28 -3.62 -2.95
C LYS A 147 -11.26 -4.26 -4.32
N THR A 148 -10.11 -4.25 -4.95
CA THR A 148 -9.86 -5.00 -6.19
C THR A 148 -8.96 -6.18 -5.90
N ASP A 149 -9.42 -7.38 -6.20
CA ASP A 149 -8.59 -8.58 -6.26
C ASP A 149 -8.04 -8.69 -7.70
N TYR A 150 -6.78 -8.31 -7.88
CA TYR A 150 -6.09 -8.46 -9.18
C TYR A 150 -5.74 -9.92 -9.40
N THR A 151 -5.97 -10.41 -10.61
CA THR A 151 -5.50 -11.74 -10.99
C THR A 151 -3.98 -11.81 -10.90
N ILE A 152 -3.44 -12.75 -10.15
CA ILE A 152 -2.00 -12.98 -10.09
C ILE A 152 -1.59 -13.72 -11.38
N THR A 153 -1.04 -12.97 -12.33
CA THR A 153 -0.58 -13.47 -13.64
C THR A 153 0.90 -13.78 -13.68
N LYS A 154 1.66 -13.25 -12.72
CA LYS A 154 3.09 -13.48 -12.52
C LYS A 154 3.32 -14.08 -11.12
N PRO A 155 2.80 -15.29 -10.83
CA PRO A 155 3.10 -15.96 -9.58
C PRO A 155 4.59 -16.31 -9.61
N GLY A 156 5.35 -15.79 -8.66
CA GLY A 156 6.78 -16.04 -8.55
C GLY A 156 7.12 -16.44 -7.12
N ARG A 157 8.27 -17.06 -6.93
CA ARG A 157 8.77 -17.37 -5.59
C ARG A 157 9.00 -16.08 -4.81
N VAL A 158 8.57 -16.07 -3.55
CA VAL A 158 8.87 -15.00 -2.59
C VAL A 158 9.96 -15.47 -1.63
N SER A 159 11.11 -14.81 -1.64
CA SER A 159 12.16 -15.01 -0.65
C SER A 159 11.94 -14.08 0.54
N VAL A 160 11.57 -14.64 1.67
CA VAL A 160 11.33 -13.94 2.93
C VAL A 160 12.67 -13.79 3.68
N LEU A 161 13.17 -12.57 3.79
CA LEU A 161 14.44 -12.24 4.43
C LEU A 161 14.20 -11.84 5.89
N ILE A 162 14.72 -12.62 6.84
CA ILE A 162 14.49 -12.43 8.28
C ILE A 162 15.84 -12.27 8.99
N PRO A 163 16.34 -11.03 9.20
CA PRO A 163 17.46 -10.78 10.10
C PRO A 163 17.14 -11.24 11.51
N SER A 164 18.04 -12.01 12.14
CA SER A 164 17.80 -12.59 13.47
C SER A 164 19.08 -12.56 14.30
N CYS A 165 18.94 -12.15 15.57
CA CYS A 165 19.99 -12.21 16.57
C CYS A 165 19.36 -12.59 17.91
N ASP A 166 19.69 -13.77 18.43
CA ASP A 166 19.05 -14.29 19.65
C ASP A 166 17.51 -14.28 19.58
N HIS A 167 16.74 -14.06 20.64
CA HIS A 167 15.26 -14.00 20.61
C HIS A 167 14.59 -15.16 19.85
N SER A 168 15.04 -16.39 20.12
CA SER A 168 14.60 -17.59 19.40
C SER A 168 13.08 -17.86 19.46
N SER A 169 12.39 -17.41 20.51
CA SER A 169 10.93 -17.51 20.63
C SER A 169 10.19 -16.68 19.60
N ASP A 170 10.67 -15.46 19.36
CA ASP A 170 10.04 -14.53 18.43
C ASP A 170 10.23 -15.02 17.00
N LEU A 171 11.46 -15.42 16.66
CA LEU A 171 11.75 -16.03 15.36
C LEU A 171 10.88 -17.28 15.10
N ARG A 172 10.73 -18.16 16.11
CA ARG A 172 9.89 -19.36 15.97
C ARG A 172 8.43 -18.97 15.70
N THR A 173 7.88 -18.02 16.45
CA THR A 173 6.51 -17.53 16.24
C THR A 173 6.35 -16.95 14.84
N CYS A 174 7.30 -16.15 14.38
CA CYS A 174 7.30 -15.56 13.05
C CYS A 174 7.25 -16.65 11.97
N VAL A 175 8.24 -17.58 11.96
CA VAL A 175 8.32 -18.64 10.95
C VAL A 175 7.11 -19.57 10.99
N GLU A 176 6.69 -20.01 12.17
CA GLU A 176 5.53 -20.89 12.31
C GLU A 176 4.24 -20.21 11.84
N SER A 177 4.08 -18.89 12.08
CA SER A 177 2.91 -18.16 11.61
C SER A 177 2.88 -18.07 10.08
N ILE A 178 4.02 -17.85 9.43
CA ILE A 178 4.15 -17.88 7.97
C ILE A 178 3.75 -19.25 7.43
N CYS A 179 4.38 -20.32 7.93
CA CYS A 179 4.16 -21.68 7.43
C CYS A 179 2.73 -22.20 7.66
N ARG A 180 2.09 -21.81 8.77
CA ARG A 180 0.75 -22.33 9.11
C ARG A 180 -0.40 -21.50 8.57
N LYS A 181 -0.22 -20.19 8.44
CA LYS A 181 -1.33 -19.27 8.10
C LYS A 181 -1.31 -18.80 6.65
N SER A 182 -0.15 -18.78 5.98
CA SER A 182 -0.06 -18.31 4.60
C SER A 182 -0.71 -19.30 3.63
N THR A 183 -1.47 -18.76 2.68
CA THR A 183 -2.08 -19.52 1.57
C THR A 183 -1.21 -19.50 0.31
N TYR A 184 -0.21 -18.64 0.24
CA TYR A 184 0.77 -18.59 -0.84
C TYR A 184 1.79 -19.71 -0.69
N GLU A 185 1.94 -20.57 -1.71
CA GLU A 185 2.68 -21.84 -1.58
C GLU A 185 4.18 -21.70 -1.88
N ASP A 186 4.60 -20.86 -2.85
CA ASP A 186 5.99 -20.77 -3.29
C ASP A 186 6.79 -19.76 -2.47
N LEU A 187 7.12 -20.15 -1.24
CA LEU A 187 7.90 -19.36 -0.29
C LEU A 187 9.26 -19.98 -0.03
N GLU A 188 10.29 -19.14 -0.01
CA GLU A 188 11.63 -19.43 0.50
C GLU A 188 11.88 -18.54 1.73
N ILE A 189 12.25 -19.11 2.86
CA ILE A 189 12.55 -18.36 4.09
C ILE A 189 14.06 -18.37 4.30
N ILE A 190 14.67 -17.20 4.35
CA ILE A 190 16.10 -17.00 4.58
C ILE A 190 16.25 -16.27 5.91
N VAL A 191 16.62 -17.03 6.96
CA VAL A 191 17.00 -16.47 8.24
C VAL A 191 18.45 -16.00 8.15
N ILE A 192 18.70 -14.73 8.41
CA ILE A 192 20.03 -14.12 8.37
C ILE A 192 20.54 -14.02 9.81
N GLU A 193 21.34 -14.99 10.22
CA GLU A 193 21.94 -15.06 11.55
C GLU A 193 22.96 -13.93 11.73
N ASN A 194 22.81 -13.13 12.77
CA ASN A 194 23.63 -11.97 13.08
C ASN A 194 24.28 -12.05 14.46
N ASN A 195 25.39 -12.81 14.56
CA ASN A 195 26.22 -12.83 15.77
C ASN A 195 25.48 -13.23 17.07
N SER A 196 24.52 -14.17 16.99
CA SER A 196 23.81 -14.74 18.12
C SER A 196 24.78 -15.40 19.11
N ARG A 197 24.42 -15.39 20.40
CA ARG A 197 25.24 -15.93 21.47
C ARG A 197 24.51 -17.01 22.30
N GLU A 198 23.20 -17.02 22.26
CA GLU A 198 22.38 -17.93 23.02
C GLU A 198 22.34 -19.33 22.38
N PRO A 199 22.72 -20.41 23.11
CA PRO A 199 22.62 -21.75 22.55
C PRO A 199 21.19 -22.17 22.16
N ALA A 200 20.16 -21.53 22.74
CA ALA A 200 18.77 -21.75 22.38
C ALA A 200 18.47 -21.32 20.93
N THR A 201 19.09 -20.24 20.48
CA THR A 201 18.94 -19.71 19.14
C THR A 201 19.46 -20.68 18.09
N PHE A 202 20.66 -21.21 18.26
CA PHE A 202 21.23 -22.19 17.33
C PHE A 202 20.40 -23.50 17.30
N ARG A 203 19.89 -23.96 18.44
CA ARG A 203 18.96 -25.11 18.48
C ARG A 203 17.65 -24.78 17.72
N CYS A 204 17.15 -23.57 17.84
CA CYS A 204 15.96 -23.13 17.09
C CYS A 204 16.23 -23.17 15.58
N TYR A 205 17.37 -22.66 15.11
CA TYR A 205 17.77 -22.73 13.71
C TYR A 205 17.82 -24.16 13.18
N GLU A 206 18.49 -25.05 13.90
CA GLU A 206 18.59 -26.49 13.54
C GLU A 206 17.20 -27.15 13.47
N GLN A 207 16.32 -26.83 14.41
CA GLN A 207 14.96 -27.37 14.41
C GLN A 207 14.13 -26.85 13.23
N LEU A 208 14.12 -25.55 12.99
CA LEU A 208 13.39 -24.93 11.87
C LEU A 208 13.86 -25.46 10.52
N GLN A 209 15.18 -25.61 10.31
CA GLN A 209 15.72 -26.22 9.09
C GLN A 209 15.32 -27.70 8.93
N LYS A 210 15.22 -28.43 10.01
CA LYS A 210 14.77 -29.84 10.00
C LYS A 210 13.27 -29.97 9.75
N GLU A 211 12.48 -29.02 10.25
CA GLU A 211 11.01 -28.97 10.03
C GLU A 211 10.66 -28.50 8.61
N HIS A 212 11.50 -27.65 8.01
CA HIS A 212 11.26 -27.04 6.68
C HIS A 212 12.50 -27.16 5.75
N PRO A 213 12.95 -28.40 5.45
CA PRO A 213 14.26 -28.63 4.79
C PRO A 213 14.36 -28.04 3.38
N ASP A 214 13.24 -27.92 2.67
CA ASP A 214 13.20 -27.48 1.27
C ASP A 214 12.94 -25.98 1.11
N SER A 215 12.47 -25.30 2.17
CA SER A 215 11.99 -23.92 2.09
C SER A 215 12.63 -22.96 3.09
N LEU A 216 13.41 -23.46 4.08
CA LEU A 216 14.05 -22.61 5.08
C LEU A 216 15.55 -22.84 5.14
N HIS A 217 16.28 -21.72 4.98
CA HIS A 217 17.74 -21.68 5.03
C HIS A 217 18.21 -20.68 6.09
N VAL A 218 19.29 -21.05 6.80
CA VAL A 218 19.95 -20.13 7.74
C VAL A 218 21.29 -19.73 7.15
N LEU A 219 21.51 -18.44 6.99
CA LEU A 219 22.76 -17.86 6.47
C LEU A 219 23.45 -17.05 7.57
N THR A 220 24.69 -17.37 7.89
CA THR A 220 25.48 -16.63 8.88
C THR A 220 26.18 -15.45 8.23
N TRP A 221 25.79 -14.23 8.63
CA TRP A 221 26.44 -13.02 8.21
C TRP A 221 27.81 -12.86 8.91
N GLN A 222 28.86 -12.54 8.13
CA GLN A 222 30.22 -12.46 8.62
C GLN A 222 30.63 -11.05 9.12
N GLY A 223 29.72 -10.10 9.10
CA GLY A 223 29.97 -8.76 9.60
C GLY A 223 29.95 -8.70 11.14
N THR A 224 30.17 -7.52 11.69
CA THR A 224 30.17 -7.29 13.14
C THR A 224 29.15 -6.22 13.52
N GLY A 225 28.52 -6.39 14.68
CA GLY A 225 27.49 -5.46 15.19
C GLY A 225 26.15 -5.66 14.49
N PHE A 226 25.33 -4.61 14.48
CA PHE A 226 24.03 -4.61 13.84
C PHE A 226 23.98 -3.59 12.70
N ASN A 227 23.63 -4.04 11.51
CA ASN A 227 23.32 -3.19 10.36
C ASN A 227 22.20 -3.85 9.56
N TYR A 228 20.98 -3.34 9.73
CA TYR A 228 19.78 -3.88 9.08
C TYR A 228 19.92 -3.91 7.54
N SER A 229 20.48 -2.84 6.97
CA SER A 229 20.66 -2.72 5.53
C SER A 229 21.65 -3.77 5.00
N ALA A 230 22.81 -3.94 5.65
CA ALA A 230 23.82 -4.91 5.25
C ALA A 230 23.31 -6.36 5.39
N LEU A 231 22.56 -6.66 6.44
CA LEU A 231 21.94 -7.97 6.66
C LEU A 231 20.96 -8.31 5.53
N ASN A 232 20.03 -7.42 5.23
CA ASN A 232 19.07 -7.65 4.14
C ASN A 232 19.72 -7.71 2.77
N ASN A 233 20.71 -6.87 2.48
CA ASN A 233 21.50 -6.95 1.25
C ASN A 233 22.25 -8.28 1.13
N PHE A 234 22.75 -8.81 2.25
CA PHE A 234 23.39 -10.13 2.28
C PHE A 234 22.40 -11.24 1.96
N GLY A 235 21.22 -11.23 2.58
CA GLY A 235 20.13 -12.18 2.30
C GLY A 235 19.63 -12.09 0.86
N ALA A 236 19.43 -10.87 0.34
CA ALA A 236 18.94 -10.63 -1.01
C ALA A 236 19.86 -11.21 -2.11
N ARG A 237 21.18 -11.25 -1.86
CA ARG A 237 22.14 -11.89 -2.80
C ARG A 237 21.99 -13.40 -2.85
N ALA A 238 21.51 -14.04 -1.80
CA ALA A 238 21.31 -15.48 -1.74
C ALA A 238 19.89 -15.90 -2.17
N ALA A 239 18.96 -14.95 -2.18
CA ALA A 239 17.55 -15.17 -2.52
C ALA A 239 17.38 -15.62 -3.98
N THR A 240 16.54 -16.65 -4.17
CA THR A 240 16.23 -17.23 -5.48
C THR A 240 14.89 -16.77 -6.05
N GLY A 241 14.06 -16.11 -5.24
CA GLY A 241 12.73 -15.65 -5.62
C GLY A 241 12.73 -14.42 -6.51
N GLU A 242 11.67 -14.28 -7.30
CA GLU A 242 11.37 -13.08 -8.10
C GLU A 242 10.97 -11.90 -7.23
N TYR A 243 10.45 -12.19 -6.03
CA TYR A 243 10.08 -11.21 -5.03
C TYR A 243 10.93 -11.36 -3.78
N LEU A 244 11.30 -10.25 -3.18
CA LEU A 244 11.94 -10.17 -1.87
C LEU A 244 10.94 -9.60 -0.86
N LEU A 245 10.76 -10.27 0.25
CA LEU A 245 10.04 -9.74 1.40
C LEU A 245 11.03 -9.47 2.53
N LEU A 246 11.25 -8.21 2.86
CA LEU A 246 11.95 -7.82 4.09
C LEU A 246 10.99 -7.99 5.24
N LEU A 247 11.37 -8.79 6.26
CA LEU A 247 10.49 -9.10 7.38
C LEU A 247 11.27 -9.12 8.69
N ASN A 248 10.76 -8.44 9.70
CA ASN A 248 11.34 -8.54 11.06
C ASN A 248 11.03 -9.90 11.69
N ASN A 249 11.95 -10.39 12.52
CA ASN A 249 11.82 -11.67 13.20
C ASN A 249 10.79 -11.71 14.34
N ASP A 250 10.28 -10.55 14.75
CA ASP A 250 9.28 -10.34 15.81
C ASP A 250 7.89 -10.00 15.24
N THR A 251 7.55 -10.57 14.09
CA THR A 251 6.24 -10.44 13.45
C THR A 251 5.41 -11.72 13.55
N GLU A 252 4.09 -11.61 13.48
CA GLU A 252 3.17 -12.75 13.41
C GLU A 252 2.06 -12.49 12.40
N VAL A 253 1.87 -13.38 11.44
CA VAL A 253 0.83 -13.27 10.40
C VAL A 253 -0.56 -13.33 11.02
N ILE A 254 -1.45 -12.41 10.61
CA ILE A 254 -2.87 -12.38 10.98
C ILE A 254 -3.72 -12.88 9.81
N SER A 255 -3.65 -12.23 8.65
CA SER A 255 -4.50 -12.54 7.51
C SER A 255 -3.90 -13.66 6.64
N PRO A 256 -4.62 -14.78 6.37
CA PRO A 256 -4.05 -15.91 5.64
C PRO A 256 -3.58 -15.57 4.22
N ARG A 257 -4.28 -14.69 3.52
CA ARG A 257 -3.96 -14.26 2.15
C ARG A 257 -3.01 -13.06 2.08
N TRP A 258 -2.30 -12.74 3.17
CA TRP A 258 -1.44 -11.56 3.24
C TRP A 258 -0.43 -11.46 2.10
N MET A 259 0.15 -12.59 1.70
CA MET A 259 1.15 -12.63 0.64
C MET A 259 0.54 -12.35 -0.73
N GLU A 260 -0.61 -12.99 -1.03
CA GLU A 260 -1.36 -12.71 -2.26
C GLU A 260 -1.80 -11.24 -2.33
N GLU A 261 -2.22 -10.66 -1.20
CA GLU A 261 -2.60 -9.25 -1.08
C GLU A 261 -1.42 -8.30 -1.37
N MET A 262 -0.19 -8.75 -1.20
CA MET A 262 1.00 -7.99 -1.54
C MET A 262 1.48 -8.28 -2.96
N VAL A 263 1.53 -9.56 -3.38
CA VAL A 263 2.01 -9.99 -4.70
C VAL A 263 1.14 -9.44 -5.83
N MET A 264 -0.20 -9.39 -5.67
CA MET A 264 -1.09 -8.88 -6.71
C MET A 264 -0.83 -7.40 -7.04
N TYR A 265 -0.22 -6.63 -6.15
CA TYR A 265 0.26 -5.27 -6.43
C TYR A 265 1.70 -5.30 -6.95
N ALA A 266 2.61 -6.02 -6.29
CA ALA A 266 4.03 -6.05 -6.64
C ALA A 266 4.29 -6.56 -8.06
N GLN A 267 3.44 -7.45 -8.60
CA GLN A 267 3.55 -7.94 -9.98
C GLN A 267 3.32 -6.87 -11.07
N GLN A 268 2.71 -5.72 -10.72
CA GLN A 268 2.42 -4.64 -11.67
C GLN A 268 3.69 -3.86 -11.97
N ASP A 269 3.99 -3.63 -13.24
CA ASP A 269 5.26 -3.02 -13.69
C ASP A 269 5.52 -1.64 -13.07
N ARG A 270 4.46 -0.87 -12.77
CA ARG A 270 4.54 0.46 -12.12
C ARG A 270 4.82 0.40 -10.62
N VAL A 271 4.59 -0.74 -9.96
CA VAL A 271 4.67 -0.84 -8.50
C VAL A 271 6.08 -1.21 -8.07
N GLY A 272 6.60 -0.47 -7.12
CA GLY A 272 7.85 -0.71 -6.42
C GLY A 272 7.64 -1.53 -5.16
N CYS A 273 7.66 -0.86 -4.01
CA CYS A 273 7.42 -1.49 -2.72
C CYS A 273 5.93 -1.69 -2.43
N VAL A 274 5.60 -2.75 -1.70
CA VAL A 274 4.27 -2.99 -1.15
C VAL A 274 4.41 -3.23 0.36
N GLY A 275 3.77 -2.38 1.17
CA GLY A 275 3.76 -2.48 2.63
C GLY A 275 2.46 -3.08 3.17
N ALA A 276 2.54 -3.76 4.30
CA ALA A 276 1.44 -4.34 5.02
C ALA A 276 0.97 -3.46 6.19
N LYS A 277 -0.26 -3.66 6.66
CA LYS A 277 -0.76 -3.06 7.90
C LYS A 277 -0.20 -3.82 9.09
N LEU A 278 0.55 -3.13 9.96
CA LEU A 278 1.11 -3.73 11.16
C LEU A 278 0.37 -3.26 12.40
N LEU A 279 0.12 -4.19 13.30
CA LEU A 279 -0.56 -3.95 14.57
C LEU A 279 0.40 -4.23 15.74
N TYR A 280 0.24 -3.47 16.81
CA TYR A 280 0.77 -3.84 18.10
C TYR A 280 -0.02 -5.00 18.73
N PRO A 281 0.53 -5.71 19.72
CA PRO A 281 -0.17 -6.81 20.40
C PRO A 281 -1.46 -6.44 21.12
N ASP A 282 -1.69 -5.14 21.34
CA ASP A 282 -2.90 -4.57 21.94
C ASP A 282 -3.98 -4.16 20.91
N ASP A 283 -3.83 -4.62 19.65
CA ASP A 283 -4.71 -4.29 18.53
C ASP A 283 -4.74 -2.78 18.20
N THR A 284 -3.67 -2.04 18.48
CA THR A 284 -3.50 -0.69 17.94
C THR A 284 -2.62 -0.70 16.70
N ILE A 285 -2.80 0.31 15.84
CA ILE A 285 -2.01 0.47 14.61
C ILE A 285 -0.57 0.80 14.95
N GLN A 286 0.37 0.00 14.46
CA GLN A 286 1.79 0.32 14.48
C GLN A 286 2.21 1.00 13.17
N HIS A 287 1.76 0.46 12.02
CA HIS A 287 2.08 0.98 10.70
C HIS A 287 0.89 0.92 9.74
N ALA A 288 0.68 2.00 9.02
CA ALA A 288 -0.28 2.14 7.93
C ALA A 288 0.22 3.17 6.89
N GLY A 289 1.46 2.98 6.43
CA GLY A 289 2.19 3.93 5.57
C GLY A 289 2.99 4.96 6.37
N VAL A 290 3.92 5.62 5.70
CA VAL A 290 4.81 6.65 6.26
C VAL A 290 4.46 8.01 5.71
N GLY A 291 4.29 8.99 6.62
CA GLY A 291 4.10 10.40 6.29
C GLY A 291 5.38 11.21 6.52
N PHE A 292 5.76 12.04 5.54
CA PHE A 292 6.88 12.97 5.70
C PHE A 292 6.47 14.20 6.54
N GLY A 293 7.43 14.73 7.30
CA GLY A 293 7.23 15.85 8.22
C GLY A 293 6.76 15.45 9.62
N ILE A 294 6.29 14.22 9.81
CA ILE A 294 5.91 13.71 11.13
C ILE A 294 7.19 13.53 11.97
N GLY A 295 7.18 14.08 13.19
CA GLY A 295 8.36 14.04 14.07
C GLY A 295 9.59 14.79 13.53
N GLY A 296 9.40 15.66 12.53
CA GLY A 296 10.46 16.47 11.92
C GLY A 296 11.12 15.84 10.68
N VAL A 297 10.97 14.54 10.45
CA VAL A 297 11.52 13.82 9.28
C VAL A 297 10.44 12.97 8.61
N ALA A 298 10.10 11.83 9.20
CA ALA A 298 9.09 10.90 8.73
C ALA A 298 8.58 10.05 9.89
N GLY A 299 7.33 9.61 9.83
CA GLY A 299 6.75 8.77 10.86
C GLY A 299 5.54 7.99 10.36
N HIS A 300 5.16 6.97 11.12
CA HIS A 300 4.02 6.12 10.80
C HIS A 300 2.70 6.89 10.89
N LEU A 301 1.88 6.74 9.85
CA LEU A 301 0.52 7.28 9.82
C LEU A 301 -0.39 6.48 10.76
N HIS A 302 -1.34 7.16 11.41
CA HIS A 302 -2.35 6.58 12.30
C HIS A 302 -1.79 5.72 13.46
N LYS A 303 -0.51 5.91 13.83
CA LYS A 303 0.11 5.16 14.94
C LYS A 303 -0.73 5.27 16.22
N TYR A 304 -0.94 4.15 16.91
CA TYR A 304 -1.77 4.00 18.12
C TYR A 304 -3.29 4.19 17.93
N TYR A 305 -3.80 4.33 16.71
CA TYR A 305 -5.24 4.24 16.48
C TYR A 305 -5.70 2.79 16.68
N PRO A 306 -6.93 2.55 17.17
CA PRO A 306 -7.49 1.20 17.21
C PRO A 306 -7.49 0.54 15.82
N ALA A 307 -7.22 -0.77 15.74
CA ALA A 307 -7.24 -1.51 14.47
C ALA A 307 -8.59 -1.40 13.74
N SER A 308 -9.69 -1.19 14.50
CA SER A 308 -11.04 -1.00 13.98
C SER A 308 -11.36 0.42 13.51
N SER A 309 -10.42 1.36 13.65
CA SER A 309 -10.61 2.74 13.18
C SER A 309 -10.61 2.80 11.67
N ASP A 310 -11.47 3.66 11.11
CA ASP A 310 -11.45 3.96 9.67
C ASP A 310 -10.26 4.87 9.29
N GLY A 311 -9.68 5.56 10.26
CA GLY A 311 -8.65 6.58 10.02
C GLY A 311 -9.21 7.82 9.32
N TYR A 312 -8.33 8.76 8.98
CA TYR A 312 -8.70 9.96 8.26
C TYR A 312 -9.25 9.61 6.87
N MET A 313 -10.48 10.01 6.56
CA MET A 313 -11.15 9.75 5.29
C MET A 313 -11.13 8.26 4.87
N GLY A 314 -11.25 7.35 5.83
CA GLY A 314 -11.29 5.90 5.58
C GLY A 314 -9.96 5.26 5.21
N ARG A 315 -8.84 5.96 5.33
CA ARG A 315 -7.50 5.52 4.85
C ARG A 315 -6.98 4.21 5.45
N LEU A 316 -7.55 3.74 6.54
CA LEU A 316 -7.19 2.44 7.13
C LEU A 316 -7.92 1.24 6.51
N ASN A 317 -8.84 1.48 5.57
CA ASN A 317 -9.72 0.46 4.99
C ASN A 317 -9.49 0.21 3.49
N TYR A 318 -8.62 0.97 2.83
CA TYR A 318 -8.40 0.82 1.38
C TYR A 318 -6.92 0.95 1.01
N VAL A 319 -6.59 0.43 -0.16
CA VAL A 319 -5.23 0.47 -0.70
C VAL A 319 -4.85 1.87 -1.14
N GLN A 320 -3.63 2.27 -0.86
CA GLN A 320 -3.14 3.62 -1.13
C GLN A 320 -1.77 3.59 -1.78
N ASP A 321 -1.54 4.51 -2.70
CA ASP A 321 -0.18 4.91 -3.05
C ASP A 321 0.42 5.69 -1.87
N VAL A 322 1.64 5.36 -1.48
CA VAL A 322 2.34 5.98 -0.35
C VAL A 322 3.74 6.43 -0.74
N TYR A 323 4.33 7.31 0.03
CA TYR A 323 5.72 7.70 -0.20
C TYR A 323 6.70 6.65 0.28
N ALA A 324 6.42 6.04 1.42
CA ALA A 324 7.23 4.97 1.98
C ALA A 324 6.40 4.05 2.89
N ASP A 325 6.87 2.84 3.07
CA ASP A 325 6.43 1.84 4.01
C ASP A 325 7.60 1.36 4.86
N THR A 326 7.31 0.69 5.98
CA THR A 326 8.35 0.14 6.85
C THR A 326 8.86 -1.21 6.35
N ALA A 327 10.17 -1.40 6.42
CA ALA A 327 10.79 -2.68 6.11
C ALA A 327 10.56 -3.77 7.18
N ALA A 328 9.79 -3.48 8.22
CA ALA A 328 9.31 -4.54 9.13
C ALA A 328 8.41 -5.56 8.40
N CYS A 329 7.74 -5.15 7.30
CA CYS A 329 7.08 -6.05 6.32
C CYS A 329 6.96 -5.32 4.98
N LEU A 330 7.90 -5.54 4.06
CA LEU A 330 8.00 -4.84 2.78
C LEU A 330 8.31 -5.80 1.65
N LEU A 331 7.39 -5.93 0.70
CA LEU A 331 7.56 -6.73 -0.50
C LEU A 331 8.02 -5.88 -1.68
N ILE A 332 8.94 -6.39 -2.50
CA ILE A 332 9.41 -5.76 -3.73
C ILE A 332 9.84 -6.83 -4.74
N ARG A 333 9.74 -6.54 -6.03
CA ARG A 333 10.39 -7.38 -7.05
C ARG A 333 11.91 -7.31 -6.91
N LYS A 334 12.58 -8.48 -6.98
CA LYS A 334 14.03 -8.57 -6.84
C LYS A 334 14.75 -7.71 -7.88
N GLU A 335 14.25 -7.65 -9.11
CA GLU A 335 14.83 -6.83 -10.18
C GLU A 335 14.87 -5.34 -9.82
N ILE A 336 13.81 -4.80 -9.17
CA ILE A 336 13.77 -3.38 -8.73
C ILE A 336 14.71 -3.18 -7.54
N TYR A 337 14.76 -4.13 -6.60
CA TYR A 337 15.69 -4.08 -5.48
C TYR A 337 17.14 -3.97 -5.97
N ASP A 338 17.51 -4.79 -6.96
CA ASP A 338 18.83 -4.80 -7.55
C ASP A 338 19.09 -3.53 -8.40
N GLU A 339 18.10 -3.04 -9.15
CA GLU A 339 18.17 -1.82 -9.97
C GLU A 339 18.52 -0.58 -9.11
N VAL A 340 17.90 -0.44 -7.95
CA VAL A 340 18.13 0.70 -7.05
C VAL A 340 19.35 0.48 -6.14
N GLY A 341 20.03 -0.67 -6.26
CA GLY A 341 21.26 -0.98 -5.52
C GLY A 341 21.03 -1.49 -4.09
N GLY A 342 19.84 -2.00 -3.77
CA GLY A 342 19.49 -2.49 -2.43
C GLY A 342 19.34 -1.38 -1.40
N LEU A 343 19.37 -1.75 -0.11
CA LEU A 343 19.37 -0.81 1.00
C LEU A 343 20.73 -0.10 1.13
N ASP A 344 20.73 1.18 1.49
CA ASP A 344 21.98 1.92 1.77
C ASP A 344 22.51 1.53 3.15
N GLU A 345 23.68 0.88 3.16
CA GLU A 345 24.32 0.36 4.36
C GLU A 345 24.82 1.45 5.32
N SER A 346 24.84 2.72 4.90
CA SER A 346 25.09 3.84 5.80
C SER A 346 23.95 4.09 6.80
N TYR A 347 22.73 3.64 6.46
CA TYR A 347 21.58 3.63 7.39
C TYR A 347 21.48 2.27 8.10
N ALA A 348 22.21 2.13 9.19
CA ALA A 348 22.32 0.85 9.88
C ALA A 348 21.06 0.44 10.68
N VAL A 349 20.27 1.39 11.20
CA VAL A 349 19.20 1.14 12.17
C VAL A 349 17.87 1.75 11.73
N ALA A 350 17.84 3.04 11.39
CA ALA A 350 16.61 3.78 11.13
C ALA A 350 16.66 4.50 9.79
N PHE A 351 15.48 4.79 9.22
CA PHE A 351 15.30 5.47 7.93
C PHE A 351 15.87 4.75 6.71
N ASN A 352 16.39 3.53 6.85
CA ASN A 352 16.83 2.69 5.74
C ASN A 352 15.69 2.35 4.79
N ASP A 353 14.51 2.05 5.33
CA ASP A 353 13.26 1.79 4.61
C ASP A 353 12.73 3.05 3.91
N VAL A 354 12.76 4.19 4.61
CA VAL A 354 12.32 5.48 4.04
C VAL A 354 13.22 5.89 2.88
N ASP A 355 14.55 5.85 3.05
CA ASP A 355 15.52 6.12 1.98
C ASP A 355 15.30 5.18 0.79
N PHE A 356 15.17 3.88 1.06
CA PHE A 356 14.96 2.88 0.03
C PHE A 356 13.68 3.14 -0.77
N CYS A 357 12.55 3.36 -0.10
CA CYS A 357 11.28 3.69 -0.75
C CYS A 357 11.37 4.98 -1.59
N VAL A 358 12.11 5.99 -1.12
CA VAL A 358 12.34 7.24 -1.89
C VAL A 358 13.15 6.95 -3.15
N ARG A 359 14.22 6.16 -3.07
CA ARG A 359 15.03 5.78 -4.26
C ARG A 359 14.22 4.96 -5.26
N VAL A 360 13.38 4.04 -4.80
CA VAL A 360 12.44 3.29 -5.65
C VAL A 360 11.47 4.25 -6.37
N ARG A 361 10.94 5.26 -5.68
CA ARG A 361 10.11 6.29 -6.33
C ARG A 361 10.88 7.16 -7.32
N GLN A 362 12.13 7.51 -7.02
CA GLN A 362 13.01 8.27 -7.93
C GLN A 362 13.35 7.49 -9.20
N ALA A 363 13.38 6.16 -9.13
CA ALA A 363 13.50 5.27 -10.28
C ALA A 363 12.21 5.18 -11.13
N GLY A 364 11.11 5.81 -10.69
CA GLY A 364 9.85 5.92 -11.45
C GLY A 364 8.73 4.99 -10.98
N TYR A 365 8.95 4.22 -9.93
CA TYR A 365 7.95 3.31 -9.37
C TYR A 365 7.03 3.98 -8.34
N THR A 366 5.92 3.33 -8.05
CA THR A 366 4.96 3.74 -7.02
C THR A 366 5.00 2.74 -5.86
N ASN A 367 5.10 3.22 -4.62
CA ASN A 367 4.97 2.38 -3.44
C ASN A 367 3.50 2.31 -3.00
N VAL A 368 3.08 1.15 -2.53
CA VAL A 368 1.68 0.83 -2.23
C VAL A 368 1.57 0.30 -0.81
N PHE A 369 0.64 0.84 -0.04
CA PHE A 369 0.20 0.28 1.23
C PHE A 369 -1.10 -0.49 1.04
N THR A 370 -1.16 -1.75 1.53
CA THR A 370 -2.39 -2.54 1.55
C THR A 370 -2.84 -2.85 2.99
N PRO A 371 -4.06 -2.46 3.39
CA PRO A 371 -4.59 -2.79 4.72
C PRO A 371 -5.09 -4.24 4.83
N PHE A 372 -5.08 -4.99 3.73
CA PHE A 372 -5.60 -6.37 3.66
C PHE A 372 -4.52 -7.41 3.98
N ALA A 373 -3.24 -7.05 3.86
CA ALA A 373 -2.12 -7.81 4.44
C ALA A 373 -1.91 -7.33 5.87
N GLN A 374 -2.13 -8.19 6.87
CA GLN A 374 -2.07 -7.81 8.28
C GLN A 374 -1.18 -8.75 9.07
N LEU A 375 -0.30 -8.15 9.88
CA LEU A 375 0.57 -8.85 10.82
C LEU A 375 0.60 -8.11 12.15
N TYR A 376 0.82 -8.85 13.25
CA TYR A 376 1.36 -8.24 14.46
C TYR A 376 2.85 -7.98 14.30
N HIS A 377 3.33 -6.91 14.91
CA HIS A 377 4.74 -6.57 15.03
C HIS A 377 5.02 -6.22 16.49
N TYR A 378 5.74 -7.08 17.17
CA TYR A 378 5.91 -6.99 18.62
C TYR A 378 6.86 -5.90 19.06
N GLU A 379 7.57 -5.26 18.12
CA GLU A 379 8.54 -4.17 18.27
C GLU A 379 9.34 -4.34 19.56
N SER A 380 10.57 -4.83 19.45
CA SER A 380 11.45 -5.23 20.56
C SER A 380 11.31 -4.33 21.79
N LYS A 381 10.89 -4.93 22.90
CA LYS A 381 10.78 -4.26 24.20
C LYS A 381 12.16 -4.08 24.83
#